data_a1876f43e38d0a18a8372d0b6b97f4ab
#
_entry.id   a1876f43e38d0a18a8372d0b6b97f4ab
#
_cell.length_a   1.000
_cell.length_b   1.000
_cell.length_c   1.000
_cell.angle_alpha   90.00
_cell.angle_beta   90.00
_cell.angle_gamma   90.00
#
_symmetry.space_group_name_H-M   'P 1'
#
loop_
_entity.id
_entity.type
_entity.pdbx_description
1 polymer ?
#
loop_
_entity_poly.entity_id
_entity_poly.type
_entity_poly.pdbx_seq_one_letter_code
_entity_poly.pdbx_strand_id
1 'polypeptide(L)'
;RLFDAMSRERGFTFYLNVEVGQHLSHADLLEHHHAVLYAVGAPTDRRLAVEGAELPGVATATEVVAWYNGHPDYAGLSVRLDHERVVIIGNGNVALDVARILTADPDDLARTDIADHALAALRESKVREVVIAARRGPVHSAFTLPELIGLTAAADVVLDADDHALVLQDLQNADDPLSRSKLEILAKLGDA
;
A
#
# COMPACT_ATOMS: atom_id res chain seq x y z
N ARG A 1 -13.23 4.20 13.85
CA ARG A 1 -14.08 4.01 15.06
C ARG A 1 -13.24 3.74 16.31
N LEU A 2 -12.25 2.81 16.30
CA LEU A 2 -11.40 2.53 17.47
C LEU A 2 -10.58 3.77 17.86
N PHE A 3 -9.87 4.36 16.91
CA PHE A 3 -9.05 5.56 17.15
C PHE A 3 -9.89 6.78 17.53
N ASP A 4 -11.09 6.92 16.98
CA ASP A 4 -12.03 7.97 17.37
C ASP A 4 -12.51 7.80 18.84
N ALA A 5 -12.74 6.58 19.29
CA ALA A 5 -13.05 6.30 20.68
C ALA A 5 -11.85 6.66 21.60
N MET A 6 -10.63 6.25 21.23
CA MET A 6 -9.43 6.57 22.00
C MET A 6 -9.16 8.08 22.10
N SER A 7 -9.42 8.83 21.03
CA SER A 7 -9.21 10.28 21.01
C SER A 7 -10.15 11.07 21.94
N ARG A 8 -11.23 10.43 22.39
CA ARG A 8 -12.19 11.02 23.34
C ARG A 8 -11.92 10.66 24.80
N GLU A 9 -10.92 9.80 25.04
CA GLU A 9 -10.55 9.41 26.40
C GLU A 9 -10.00 10.61 27.19
N ARG A 10 -10.31 10.63 28.49
CA ARG A 10 -9.82 11.66 29.38
C ARG A 10 -8.28 11.61 29.45
N GLY A 11 -7.64 12.73 29.17
CA GLY A 11 -6.18 12.84 29.17
C GLY A 11 -5.55 12.62 27.81
N PHE A 12 -6.34 12.34 26.76
CA PHE A 12 -5.86 12.32 25.38
C PHE A 12 -5.97 13.74 24.79
N THR A 13 -4.88 14.23 24.23
CA THR A 13 -4.84 15.56 23.59
C THR A 13 -4.00 15.50 22.31
N PHE A 14 -4.55 16.00 21.21
CA PHE A 14 -3.81 16.23 19.97
C PHE A 14 -3.09 17.58 20.02
N TYR A 15 -1.85 17.58 19.58
CA TYR A 15 -1.11 18.81 19.26
C TYR A 15 -0.77 18.75 17.77
N LEU A 16 -1.71 19.19 16.95
CA LEU A 16 -1.59 19.13 15.50
C LEU A 16 -0.72 20.28 14.97
N ASN A 17 -0.17 20.11 13.77
CA ASN A 17 0.72 21.08 13.13
C ASN A 17 1.96 21.42 13.96
N VAL A 18 2.45 20.45 14.72
CA VAL A 18 3.68 20.57 15.52
C VAL A 18 4.69 19.55 15.01
N GLU A 19 5.82 20.05 14.56
CA GLU A 19 6.95 19.24 14.09
C GLU A 19 8.02 19.16 15.17
N VAL A 20 8.25 17.96 15.68
CA VAL A 20 9.28 17.70 16.68
C VAL A 20 10.67 17.76 16.00
N GLY A 21 11.57 18.53 16.59
CA GLY A 21 12.88 18.85 16.00
C GLY A 21 12.92 20.22 15.33
N GLN A 22 11.77 20.80 15.01
CA GLN A 22 11.64 22.15 14.45
C GLN A 22 10.91 23.11 15.40
N HIS A 23 9.70 22.75 15.82
CA HIS A 23 8.87 23.57 16.72
C HIS A 23 9.12 23.25 18.20
N LEU A 24 9.43 22.00 18.52
CA LEU A 24 9.77 21.51 19.85
C LEU A 24 10.97 20.56 19.75
N SER A 25 11.93 20.70 20.63
CA SER A 25 13.03 19.75 20.75
C SER A 25 12.63 18.52 21.57
N HIS A 26 13.41 17.46 21.48
CA HIS A 26 13.29 16.30 22.38
C HIS A 26 13.49 16.69 23.86
N ALA A 27 14.38 17.64 24.13
CA ALA A 27 14.64 18.13 25.49
C ALA A 27 13.40 18.84 26.06
N ASP A 28 12.74 19.70 25.28
CA ASP A 28 11.49 20.36 25.69
C ASP A 28 10.41 19.34 26.04
N LEU A 29 10.29 18.28 25.25
CA LEU A 29 9.33 17.21 25.53
C LEU A 29 9.63 16.52 26.86
N LEU A 30 10.90 16.22 27.15
CA LEU A 30 11.30 15.58 28.40
C LEU A 30 11.17 16.48 29.63
N GLU A 31 11.26 17.80 29.46
CA GLU A 31 11.01 18.76 30.55
C GLU A 31 9.55 18.70 31.04
N HIS A 32 8.61 18.46 30.12
CA HIS A 32 7.18 18.49 30.41
C HIS A 32 6.53 17.11 30.56
N HIS A 33 7.23 16.02 30.19
CA HIS A 33 6.67 14.67 30.19
C HIS A 33 7.61 13.65 30.84
N HIS A 34 7.05 12.66 31.52
CA HIS A 34 7.81 11.58 32.15
C HIS A 34 8.39 10.57 31.16
N ALA A 35 7.78 10.48 29.96
CA ALA A 35 8.25 9.62 28.89
C ALA A 35 7.82 10.19 27.53
N VAL A 36 8.63 9.93 26.51
CA VAL A 36 8.35 10.27 25.12
C VAL A 36 8.43 9.01 24.28
N LEU A 37 7.36 8.70 23.52
CA LEU A 37 7.32 7.59 22.59
C LEU A 37 7.26 8.14 21.17
N TYR A 38 8.26 7.82 20.36
CA TYR A 38 8.28 8.11 18.93
C TYR A 38 7.61 7.01 18.13
N ALA A 39 6.46 7.30 17.53
CA ALA A 39 5.69 6.39 16.69
C ALA A 39 5.47 7.01 15.30
N VAL A 40 6.56 7.43 14.67
CA VAL A 40 6.57 8.32 13.47
C VAL A 40 6.58 7.54 12.15
N GLY A 41 6.66 6.22 12.20
CA GLY A 41 6.74 5.39 10.99
C GLY A 41 8.05 5.54 10.23
N ALA A 42 8.06 5.10 8.96
CA ALA A 42 9.17 5.26 8.04
C ALA A 42 8.76 6.27 6.94
N PRO A 43 9.34 7.47 6.91
CA PRO A 43 8.93 8.52 5.96
C PRO A 43 9.47 8.31 4.54
N THR A 44 10.41 7.38 4.35
CA THR A 44 11.07 7.13 3.06
C THR A 44 11.13 5.65 2.74
N ASP A 45 11.06 5.35 1.44
CA ASP A 45 11.21 3.99 0.93
C ASP A 45 12.68 3.63 0.72
N ARG A 46 12.94 2.32 0.73
CA ARG A 46 14.24 1.80 0.30
C ARG A 46 14.36 1.94 -1.21
N ARG A 47 15.41 2.58 -1.70
CA ARG A 47 15.68 2.68 -3.12
C ARG A 47 15.83 1.30 -3.76
N LEU A 48 15.19 1.12 -4.91
CA LEU A 48 15.35 -0.05 -5.75
C LEU A 48 16.67 0.09 -6.54
N ALA A 49 17.62 -0.80 -6.29
CA ALA A 49 18.93 -0.79 -6.93
C ALA A 49 18.91 -1.61 -8.24
N VAL A 50 18.15 -1.12 -9.23
CA VAL A 50 18.08 -1.68 -10.58
C VAL A 50 18.23 -0.57 -11.60
N GLU A 51 18.75 -0.91 -12.78
CA GLU A 51 18.83 0.01 -13.92
C GLU A 51 17.42 0.50 -14.29
N GLY A 52 17.28 1.80 -14.54
CA GLY A 52 16.01 2.43 -14.88
C GLY A 52 15.13 2.84 -13.69
N ALA A 53 15.54 2.60 -12.44
CA ALA A 53 14.79 3.02 -11.26
C ALA A 53 14.65 4.55 -11.11
N GLU A 54 15.44 5.31 -11.90
CA GLU A 54 15.42 6.78 -11.95
C GLU A 54 14.62 7.33 -13.14
N LEU A 55 14.04 6.48 -13.98
CA LEU A 55 13.32 6.91 -15.17
C LEU A 55 12.02 7.64 -14.82
N PRO A 56 11.57 8.58 -15.66
CA PRO A 56 10.26 9.20 -15.50
C PRO A 56 9.14 8.17 -15.49
N GLY A 57 8.22 8.28 -14.51
CA GLY A 57 7.12 7.34 -14.32
C GLY A 57 7.42 6.28 -13.25
N VAL A 58 8.64 6.24 -12.71
CA VAL A 58 8.93 5.47 -11.49
C VAL A 58 8.58 6.34 -10.27
N ALA A 59 7.78 5.79 -9.37
CA ALA A 59 7.43 6.42 -8.09
C ALA A 59 7.54 5.38 -6.98
N THR A 60 7.80 5.83 -5.77
CA THR A 60 7.78 4.94 -4.61
C THR A 60 6.36 4.71 -4.10
N ALA A 61 6.14 3.61 -3.40
CA ALA A 61 4.82 3.32 -2.83
C ALA A 61 4.42 4.38 -1.81
N THR A 62 5.34 4.90 -1.00
CA THR A 62 5.08 5.98 -0.03
C THR A 62 4.59 7.25 -0.73
N GLU A 63 5.22 7.63 -1.85
CA GLU A 63 4.80 8.81 -2.65
C GLU A 63 3.39 8.62 -3.21
N VAL A 64 3.10 7.46 -3.82
CA VAL A 64 1.79 7.18 -4.41
C VAL A 64 0.70 7.12 -3.35
N VAL A 65 0.96 6.46 -2.20
CA VAL A 65 0.02 6.39 -1.07
C VAL A 65 -0.24 7.78 -0.48
N ALA A 66 0.80 8.58 -0.29
CA ALA A 66 0.66 9.94 0.20
C ALA A 66 -0.13 10.83 -0.79
N TRP A 67 0.09 10.64 -2.10
CA TRP A 67 -0.63 11.36 -3.15
C TRP A 67 -2.14 11.07 -3.13
N TYR A 68 -2.56 9.82 -3.12
CA TYR A 68 -4.01 9.54 -3.14
C TYR A 68 -4.69 9.78 -1.79
N ASN A 69 -3.94 9.83 -0.69
CA ASN A 69 -4.44 10.24 0.63
C ASN A 69 -4.39 11.76 0.89
N GLY A 70 -3.95 12.56 -0.08
CA GLY A 70 -3.98 14.02 0.01
C GLY A 70 -2.92 14.63 0.93
N HIS A 71 -1.78 13.96 1.11
CA HIS A 71 -0.67 14.54 1.87
C HIS A 71 -0.17 15.81 1.18
N PRO A 72 -0.05 16.95 1.89
CA PRO A 72 0.26 18.23 1.27
C PRO A 72 1.53 18.25 0.43
N ASP A 73 2.59 17.57 0.89
CA ASP A 73 3.89 17.52 0.20
C ASP A 73 3.84 16.72 -1.11
N TYR A 74 2.83 15.88 -1.30
CA TYR A 74 2.67 15.02 -2.45
C TYR A 74 1.46 15.37 -3.34
N ALA A 75 0.71 16.42 -2.99
CA ALA A 75 -0.44 16.86 -3.79
C ALA A 75 -0.07 17.27 -5.22
N GLY A 76 1.16 17.74 -5.43
CA GLY A 76 1.72 18.07 -6.75
C GLY A 76 2.43 16.92 -7.47
N LEU A 77 2.43 15.70 -6.92
CA LEU A 77 3.07 14.55 -7.54
C LEU A 77 2.37 14.19 -8.85
N SER A 78 3.14 14.11 -9.94
CA SER A 78 2.63 13.65 -11.23
C SER A 78 2.75 12.13 -11.34
N VAL A 79 1.72 11.42 -10.91
CA VAL A 79 1.61 9.97 -11.10
C VAL A 79 1.22 9.70 -12.54
N ARG A 80 2.03 8.95 -13.27
CA ARG A 80 1.79 8.66 -14.69
C ARG A 80 0.80 7.52 -14.85
N LEU A 81 -0.42 7.84 -15.28
CA LEU A 81 -1.52 6.91 -15.53
C LEU A 81 -1.91 6.87 -17.02
N ASP A 82 -1.04 7.35 -17.90
CA ASP A 82 -1.23 7.46 -19.34
C ASP A 82 -0.84 6.19 -20.13
N HIS A 83 -0.44 5.13 -19.44
CA HIS A 83 -0.10 3.81 -19.99
C HIS A 83 -1.09 2.74 -19.55
N GLU A 84 -1.24 1.71 -20.36
CA GLU A 84 -2.20 0.62 -20.08
C GLU A 84 -1.72 -0.33 -18.98
N ARG A 85 -0.40 -0.43 -18.75
CA ARG A 85 0.19 -1.34 -17.76
C ARG A 85 1.00 -0.59 -16.72
N VAL A 86 0.77 -0.93 -15.45
CA VAL A 86 1.59 -0.54 -14.30
C VAL A 86 2.25 -1.77 -13.71
N VAL A 87 3.52 -1.64 -13.34
CA VAL A 87 4.25 -2.71 -12.63
C VAL A 87 4.56 -2.24 -11.20
N ILE A 88 4.17 -3.03 -10.23
CA ILE A 88 4.45 -2.81 -8.80
C ILE A 88 5.50 -3.82 -8.35
N ILE A 89 6.64 -3.34 -7.85
CA ILE A 89 7.72 -4.18 -7.35
C ILE A 89 7.54 -4.41 -5.86
N GLY A 90 7.19 -5.64 -5.50
CA GLY A 90 6.93 -6.08 -4.13
C GLY A 90 5.51 -6.62 -3.97
N ASN A 91 5.32 -7.49 -2.99
CA ASN A 91 4.03 -8.15 -2.71
C ASN A 91 3.63 -8.02 -1.23
N GLY A 92 3.82 -6.84 -0.65
CA GLY A 92 3.29 -6.50 0.67
C GLY A 92 1.89 -5.89 0.59
N ASN A 93 1.29 -5.57 1.75
CA ASN A 93 -0.03 -4.94 1.84
C ASN A 93 -0.15 -3.67 0.99
N VAL A 94 0.87 -2.82 1.03
CA VAL A 94 0.90 -1.57 0.26
C VAL A 94 0.83 -1.82 -1.24
N ALA A 95 1.50 -2.88 -1.73
CA ALA A 95 1.45 -3.25 -3.15
C ALA A 95 0.04 -3.65 -3.58
N LEU A 96 -0.65 -4.45 -2.75
CA LEU A 96 -2.04 -4.86 -3.00
C LEU A 96 -3.00 -3.66 -2.92
N ASP A 97 -2.77 -2.76 -1.97
CA ASP A 97 -3.59 -1.56 -1.81
C ASP A 97 -3.45 -0.61 -3.01
N VAL A 98 -2.21 -0.34 -3.46
CA VAL A 98 -1.96 0.45 -4.67
C VAL A 98 -2.59 -0.21 -5.89
N ALA A 99 -2.45 -1.54 -6.06
CA ALA A 99 -3.09 -2.27 -7.16
C ALA A 99 -4.61 -2.10 -7.12
N ARG A 100 -5.23 -2.24 -5.96
CA ARG A 100 -6.67 -2.06 -5.76
C ARG A 100 -7.13 -0.64 -6.11
N ILE A 101 -6.38 0.39 -5.71
CA ILE A 101 -6.71 1.79 -6.06
C ILE A 101 -6.59 2.03 -7.56
N LEU A 102 -5.58 1.47 -8.23
CA LEU A 102 -5.35 1.66 -9.66
C LEU A 102 -6.35 0.91 -10.56
N THR A 103 -6.99 -0.14 -10.03
CA THR A 103 -7.96 -0.98 -10.76
C THR A 103 -9.41 -0.74 -10.35
N ALA A 104 -9.66 0.01 -9.28
CA ALA A 104 -10.99 0.29 -8.79
C ALA A 104 -11.77 1.23 -9.73
N ASP A 105 -13.09 1.09 -9.74
CA ASP A 105 -13.96 2.07 -10.38
C ASP A 105 -13.84 3.43 -9.67
N PRO A 106 -13.50 4.51 -10.40
CA PRO A 106 -13.42 5.84 -9.83
C PRO A 106 -14.70 6.31 -9.13
N ASP A 107 -15.87 5.84 -9.55
CA ASP A 107 -17.13 6.20 -8.91
C ASP A 107 -17.32 5.50 -7.55
N ASP A 108 -16.71 4.35 -7.34
CA ASP A 108 -16.63 3.72 -6.02
C ASP A 108 -15.61 4.43 -5.13
N LEU A 109 -14.47 4.83 -5.69
CA LEU A 109 -13.47 5.63 -4.98
C LEU A 109 -14.01 7.00 -4.55
N ALA A 110 -14.89 7.62 -5.35
CA ALA A 110 -15.52 8.90 -5.03
C ALA A 110 -16.40 8.86 -3.75
N ARG A 111 -16.75 7.66 -3.27
CA ARG A 111 -17.49 7.47 -2.00
C ARG A 111 -16.59 7.33 -0.79
N THR A 112 -15.29 7.36 -1.00
CA THR A 112 -14.27 7.28 0.06
C THR A 112 -13.70 8.67 0.34
N ASP A 113 -12.69 8.74 1.19
CA ASP A 113 -11.93 9.95 1.50
C ASP A 113 -10.69 10.14 0.61
N ILE A 114 -10.67 9.52 -0.57
CA ILE A 114 -9.61 9.73 -1.57
C ILE A 114 -9.49 11.22 -1.94
N ALA A 115 -8.28 11.72 -2.13
CA ALA A 115 -8.06 13.11 -2.47
C ALA A 115 -8.63 13.48 -3.86
N ASP A 116 -9.27 14.63 -3.99
CA ASP A 116 -9.93 15.09 -5.22
C ASP A 116 -9.01 15.10 -6.44
N HIS A 117 -7.75 15.53 -6.27
CA HIS A 117 -6.76 15.56 -7.34
C HIS A 117 -6.39 14.15 -7.84
N ALA A 118 -6.31 13.19 -6.92
CA ALA A 118 -6.03 11.81 -7.26
C ALA A 118 -7.24 11.15 -7.95
N LEU A 119 -8.44 11.39 -7.46
CA LEU A 119 -9.67 10.93 -8.08
C LEU A 119 -9.83 11.47 -9.51
N ALA A 120 -9.54 12.75 -9.73
CA ALA A 120 -9.55 13.36 -11.06
C ALA A 120 -8.56 12.66 -12.01
N ALA A 121 -7.34 12.40 -11.56
CA ALA A 121 -6.33 11.69 -12.36
C ALA A 121 -6.71 10.23 -12.64
N LEU A 122 -7.32 9.54 -11.68
CA LEU A 122 -7.79 8.16 -11.86
C LEU A 122 -8.95 8.06 -12.86
N ARG A 123 -9.81 9.05 -12.94
CA ARG A 123 -10.87 9.12 -13.97
C ARG A 123 -10.34 9.23 -15.40
N GLU A 124 -9.17 9.84 -15.57
CA GLU A 124 -8.50 9.96 -16.87
C GLU A 124 -7.49 8.83 -17.12
N SER A 125 -7.38 7.87 -16.19
CA SER A 125 -6.43 6.77 -16.25
C SER A 125 -6.66 5.86 -17.45
N LYS A 126 -5.56 5.49 -18.10
CA LYS A 126 -5.54 4.46 -19.15
C LYS A 126 -5.10 3.09 -18.65
N VAL A 127 -4.85 2.96 -17.36
CA VAL A 127 -4.42 1.69 -16.76
C VAL A 127 -5.52 0.63 -16.94
N ARG A 128 -5.12 -0.53 -17.46
CA ARG A 128 -5.98 -1.70 -17.68
C ARG A 128 -5.44 -2.95 -17.01
N GLU A 129 -4.15 -2.92 -16.70
CA GLU A 129 -3.44 -4.03 -16.12
C GLU A 129 -2.46 -3.54 -15.05
N VAL A 130 -2.46 -4.21 -13.90
CA VAL A 130 -1.47 -3.99 -12.85
C VAL A 130 -0.76 -5.31 -12.58
N VAL A 131 0.55 -5.33 -12.82
CA VAL A 131 1.41 -6.49 -12.56
C VAL A 131 2.09 -6.31 -11.22
N ILE A 132 1.91 -7.24 -10.30
CA ILE A 132 2.63 -7.29 -9.01
C ILE A 132 3.76 -8.29 -9.13
N ALA A 133 5.00 -7.81 -9.09
CA ALA A 133 6.19 -8.65 -9.23
C ALA A 133 6.96 -8.76 -7.91
N ALA A 134 7.34 -9.98 -7.51
CA ALA A 134 8.09 -10.25 -6.29
C ALA A 134 9.26 -11.20 -6.56
N ARG A 135 10.32 -11.09 -5.75
CA ARG A 135 11.53 -11.92 -5.91
C ARG A 135 11.40 -13.33 -5.37
N ARG A 136 10.48 -13.55 -4.47
CA ARG A 136 10.30 -14.83 -3.76
C ARG A 136 8.99 -15.46 -4.16
N GLY A 137 8.95 -16.78 -4.12
CA GLY A 137 7.74 -17.53 -4.44
C GLY A 137 6.54 -17.21 -3.54
N PRO A 138 5.36 -17.71 -3.93
CA PRO A 138 4.07 -17.35 -3.32
C PRO A 138 3.98 -17.58 -1.80
N VAL A 139 4.60 -18.65 -1.29
CA VAL A 139 4.63 -18.96 0.16
C VAL A 139 5.27 -17.83 0.99
N HIS A 140 6.18 -17.06 0.38
CA HIS A 140 6.86 -15.93 1.03
C HIS A 140 6.18 -14.59 0.82
N SER A 141 4.93 -14.58 0.33
CA SER A 141 4.17 -13.34 0.16
C SER A 141 4.01 -12.59 1.48
N ALA A 142 4.29 -11.28 1.43
CA ALA A 142 4.31 -10.43 2.62
C ALA A 142 2.95 -9.78 2.92
N PHE A 143 1.99 -9.85 2.00
CA PHE A 143 0.64 -9.37 2.24
C PHE A 143 -0.11 -10.21 3.28
N THR A 144 -1.08 -9.61 3.93
CA THR A 144 -1.98 -10.28 4.87
C THR A 144 -3.19 -10.88 4.15
N LEU A 145 -3.84 -11.85 4.79
CA LEU A 145 -5.04 -12.49 4.24
C LEU A 145 -6.19 -11.50 3.96
N PRO A 146 -6.51 -10.53 4.84
CA PRO A 146 -7.55 -9.53 4.55
C PRO A 146 -7.27 -8.69 3.29
N GLU A 147 -6.02 -8.30 3.06
CA GLU A 147 -5.65 -7.52 1.87
C GLU A 147 -5.80 -8.33 0.59
N LEU A 148 -5.39 -9.61 0.60
CA LEU A 148 -5.61 -10.50 -0.54
C LEU A 148 -7.09 -10.65 -0.85
N ILE A 149 -7.93 -10.92 0.17
CA ILE A 149 -9.38 -11.02 0.01
C ILE A 149 -9.96 -9.71 -0.55
N GLY A 150 -9.50 -8.57 -0.03
CA GLY A 150 -9.93 -7.26 -0.51
C GLY A 150 -9.59 -7.02 -1.99
N LEU A 151 -8.40 -7.40 -2.42
CA LEU A 151 -7.99 -7.26 -3.82
C LEU A 151 -8.81 -8.19 -4.74
N THR A 152 -8.95 -9.47 -4.39
CA THR A 152 -9.70 -10.46 -5.21
C THR A 152 -11.20 -10.20 -5.26
N ALA A 153 -11.73 -9.41 -4.32
CA ALA A 153 -13.12 -8.93 -4.36
C ALA A 153 -13.31 -7.68 -5.23
N ALA A 154 -12.24 -6.93 -5.48
CA ALA A 154 -12.27 -5.63 -6.18
C ALA A 154 -11.79 -5.71 -7.64
N ALA A 155 -11.01 -6.71 -8.00
CA ALA A 155 -10.41 -6.87 -9.31
C ALA A 155 -10.33 -8.34 -9.74
N ASP A 156 -10.32 -8.57 -11.05
CA ASP A 156 -9.99 -9.88 -11.61
C ASP A 156 -8.49 -10.12 -11.44
N VAL A 157 -8.15 -11.04 -10.57
CA VAL A 157 -6.76 -11.41 -10.25
C VAL A 157 -6.44 -12.73 -10.91
N VAL A 158 -5.37 -12.76 -11.68
CA VAL A 158 -4.83 -13.96 -12.31
C VAL A 158 -3.37 -14.16 -11.91
N LEU A 159 -2.87 -15.38 -11.99
CA LEU A 159 -1.49 -15.69 -11.78
C LEU A 159 -0.83 -16.05 -13.12
N ASP A 160 0.47 -15.77 -13.24
CA ASP A 160 1.28 -16.41 -14.28
C ASP A 160 1.26 -17.93 -14.09
N ALA A 161 1.29 -18.67 -15.19
CA ALA A 161 1.18 -20.13 -15.15
C ALA A 161 2.27 -20.82 -14.31
N ASP A 162 3.51 -20.27 -14.35
CA ASP A 162 4.62 -20.77 -13.54
C ASP A 162 4.39 -20.46 -12.04
N ASP A 163 3.89 -19.28 -11.73
CA ASP A 163 3.55 -18.90 -10.36
C ASP A 163 2.37 -19.70 -9.82
N HIS A 164 1.37 -20.01 -10.65
CA HIS A 164 0.26 -20.87 -10.26
C HIS A 164 0.73 -22.29 -9.94
N ALA A 165 1.64 -22.84 -10.75
CA ALA A 165 2.26 -24.15 -10.48
C ALA A 165 3.04 -24.14 -9.15
N LEU A 166 3.77 -23.05 -8.84
CA LEU A 166 4.46 -22.87 -7.56
C LEU A 166 3.47 -22.78 -6.38
N VAL A 167 2.35 -22.09 -6.54
CA VAL A 167 1.30 -22.02 -5.51
C VAL A 167 0.78 -23.42 -5.16
N LEU A 168 0.50 -24.26 -6.18
CA LEU A 168 0.02 -25.62 -5.97
C LEU A 168 1.06 -26.51 -5.27
N GLN A 169 2.34 -26.34 -5.61
CA GLN A 169 3.45 -27.05 -4.96
C GLN A 169 3.63 -26.59 -3.52
N ASP A 170 3.65 -25.29 -3.28
CA ASP A 170 3.80 -24.70 -1.94
C ASP A 170 2.64 -25.09 -1.02
N LEU A 171 1.41 -25.16 -1.55
CA LEU A 171 0.22 -25.56 -0.80
C LEU A 171 0.31 -26.98 -0.26
N GLN A 172 0.95 -27.89 -0.99
CA GLN A 172 1.17 -29.27 -0.53
C GLN A 172 2.13 -29.36 0.66
N ASN A 173 3.06 -28.40 0.78
CA ASN A 173 4.14 -28.38 1.75
C ASN A 173 3.96 -27.32 2.86
N ALA A 174 2.89 -26.52 2.81
CA ALA A 174 2.67 -25.44 3.77
C ALA A 174 2.22 -26.00 5.13
N ASP A 175 3.04 -25.83 6.16
CA ASP A 175 2.74 -26.21 7.54
C ASP A 175 2.10 -25.06 8.34
N ASP A 176 2.44 -23.81 8.00
CA ASP A 176 1.89 -22.63 8.66
C ASP A 176 0.45 -22.33 8.21
N PRO A 177 -0.53 -22.28 9.14
CA PRO A 177 -1.93 -22.07 8.78
C PRO A 177 -2.23 -20.77 8.02
N LEU A 178 -1.49 -19.67 8.32
CA LEU A 178 -1.71 -18.39 7.62
C LEU A 178 -1.21 -18.45 6.19
N SER A 179 -0.02 -19.02 5.98
CA SER A 179 0.53 -19.23 4.63
C SER A 179 -0.37 -20.16 3.83
N ARG A 180 -0.85 -21.26 4.43
CA ARG A 180 -1.77 -22.20 3.79
C ARG A 180 -3.06 -21.48 3.34
N SER A 181 -3.68 -20.67 4.20
CA SER A 181 -4.91 -19.93 3.86
C SER A 181 -4.73 -18.96 2.69
N LYS A 182 -3.57 -18.29 2.60
CA LYS A 182 -3.24 -17.43 1.46
C LYS A 182 -3.08 -18.26 0.18
N LEU A 183 -2.33 -19.35 0.24
CA LEU A 183 -2.11 -20.25 -0.91
C LEU A 183 -3.43 -20.90 -1.39
N GLU A 184 -4.35 -21.23 -0.49
CA GLU A 184 -5.68 -21.76 -0.86
C GLU A 184 -6.52 -20.75 -1.66
N ILE A 185 -6.37 -19.46 -1.40
CA ILE A 185 -7.02 -18.41 -2.22
C ILE A 185 -6.31 -18.30 -3.56
N LEU A 186 -4.98 -18.18 -3.55
CA LEU A 186 -4.19 -18.06 -4.78
C LEU A 186 -4.39 -19.27 -5.72
N ALA A 187 -4.50 -20.49 -5.19
CA ALA A 187 -4.74 -21.70 -5.97
C ALA A 187 -6.11 -21.74 -6.69
N LYS A 188 -7.06 -20.87 -6.29
CA LYS A 188 -8.37 -20.75 -6.95
C LYS A 188 -8.42 -19.68 -8.03
N LEU A 189 -7.35 -18.87 -8.15
CA LEU A 189 -7.25 -17.87 -9.19
C LEU A 189 -6.99 -18.55 -10.52
N GLY A 190 -7.49 -17.95 -11.60
CA GLY A 190 -7.19 -18.42 -12.96
C GLY A 190 -5.75 -18.16 -13.37
N ASP A 191 -5.32 -18.86 -14.40
CA ASP A 191 -4.04 -18.61 -15.09
C ASP A 191 -4.24 -17.46 -16.09
N ALA A 192 -3.20 -16.63 -16.26
CA ALA A 192 -3.16 -15.54 -17.23
C ALA A 192 -2.98 -16.05 -18.66
#